data_a90036ad839f1e70a639758307aca2cb
#
_entry.id   a90036ad839f1e70a639758307aca2cb
#
_cell.length_a   1.000
_cell.length_b   1.000
_cell.length_c   1.000
_cell.angle_alpha   90.00
_cell.angle_beta   90.00
_cell.angle_gamma   90.00
#
_symmetry.space_group_name_H-M   'P 1'
#
loop_
_entity.id
_entity.type
_entity.pdbx_description
1 polymer ?
#
loop_
_entity_poly.entity_id
_entity_poly.type
_entity_poly.pdbx_seq_one_letter_code
_entity_poly.pdbx_strand_id
1 'polypeptide(L)'
;IFSHLDEDRLVIFNYVLNEVKSRGMPLELAFIPLVESSYRPNASNRGTHVGLWQMGEATAKTFGVPVTRVFDGRYDIERSTQGALNYLEYLHNRFDGDWLLAIAAYNAGEGRVLRAMKRNEREGKKTDFWSLSLPRITQAYIPKVLALSRLAQEESRLKVPRRNVSKLVKIEVLKPTQLSAIVSEFSIEQPSIEFYNPNYKRHKDHVRTIIVPEKYLK
;
A
#
# COMPACT_ATOMS: atom_id res chain seq x y z
N ILE A 1 -8.21 -3.48 15.91
CA ILE A 1 -7.81 -3.29 14.48
C ILE A 1 -7.52 -4.65 13.87
N PHE A 2 -6.60 -5.40 14.44
CA PHE A 2 -6.18 -6.69 13.90
C PHE A 2 -7.25 -7.78 13.99
N SER A 3 -8.21 -7.66 14.91
CA SER A 3 -9.38 -8.54 14.99
C SER A 3 -10.34 -8.41 13.78
N HIS A 4 -10.28 -7.29 13.05
CA HIS A 4 -11.10 -7.03 11.87
C HIS A 4 -10.42 -7.34 10.54
N LEU A 5 -9.12 -7.65 10.57
CA LEU A 5 -8.40 -8.14 9.39
C LEU A 5 -8.41 -9.68 9.43
N ASP A 6 -8.80 -10.29 8.31
CA ASP A 6 -8.60 -11.72 8.11
C ASP A 6 -7.11 -12.05 8.03
N GLU A 7 -6.77 -13.32 8.04
CA GLU A 7 -5.38 -13.78 8.05
C GLU A 7 -4.63 -13.31 6.81
N ASP A 8 -5.26 -13.33 5.64
CA ASP A 8 -4.63 -12.95 4.38
C ASP A 8 -4.24 -11.47 4.35
N ARG A 9 -5.11 -10.59 4.88
CA ARG A 9 -4.79 -9.16 5.00
C ARG A 9 -3.72 -8.89 6.05
N LEU A 10 -3.68 -9.69 7.14
CA LEU A 10 -2.60 -9.60 8.13
C LEU A 10 -1.25 -9.99 7.53
N VAL A 11 -1.21 -10.98 6.65
CA VAL A 11 0.02 -11.35 5.92
C VAL A 11 0.52 -10.17 5.10
N ILE A 12 -0.37 -9.50 4.35
CA ILE A 12 0.01 -8.32 3.55
C ILE A 12 0.41 -7.15 4.45
N PHE A 13 -0.30 -6.91 5.54
CA PHE A 13 0.06 -5.87 6.51
C PHE A 13 1.48 -6.07 7.04
N ASN A 14 1.83 -7.30 7.45
CA ASN A 14 3.17 -7.60 7.94
C ASN A 14 4.25 -7.42 6.86
N TYR A 15 3.96 -7.78 5.62
CA TYR A 15 4.85 -7.51 4.49
C TYR A 15 5.11 -6.00 4.36
N VAL A 16 4.06 -5.20 4.27
CA VAL A 16 4.16 -3.74 4.16
C VAL A 16 4.89 -3.12 5.35
N LEU A 17 4.58 -3.57 6.57
CA LEU A 17 5.24 -3.09 7.78
C LEU A 17 6.74 -3.35 7.76
N ASN A 18 7.16 -4.53 7.29
CA ASN A 18 8.57 -4.88 7.14
C ASN A 18 9.26 -4.02 6.07
N GLU A 19 8.59 -3.74 4.93
CA GLU A 19 9.12 -2.86 3.89
C GLU A 19 9.30 -1.42 4.40
N VAL A 20 8.32 -0.88 5.13
CA VAL A 20 8.41 0.44 5.77
C VAL A 20 9.58 0.48 6.76
N LYS A 21 9.69 -0.56 7.62
CA LYS A 21 10.75 -0.67 8.62
C LYS A 21 12.14 -0.79 7.98
N SER A 22 12.29 -1.58 6.94
CA SER A 22 13.58 -1.79 6.26
C SER A 22 14.14 -0.52 5.63
N ARG A 23 13.26 0.42 5.28
CA ARG A 23 13.62 1.75 4.75
C ARG A 23 13.83 2.81 5.83
N GLY A 24 13.70 2.48 7.12
CA GLY A 24 13.81 3.44 8.23
C GLY A 24 12.69 4.48 8.25
N MET A 25 11.57 4.23 7.58
CA MET A 25 10.42 5.13 7.52
C MET A 25 9.53 4.99 8.78
N PRO A 26 8.72 6.01 9.14
CA PRO A 26 7.73 5.91 10.21
C PRO A 26 6.76 4.75 10.00
N LEU A 27 6.58 3.92 11.03
CA LEU A 27 5.74 2.72 10.96
C LEU A 27 4.26 3.04 10.71
N GLU A 28 3.85 4.27 10.99
CA GLU A 28 2.53 4.84 10.70
C GLU A 28 2.16 4.71 9.22
N LEU A 29 3.13 4.76 8.32
CA LEU A 29 2.92 4.64 6.88
C LEU A 29 2.32 3.28 6.48
N ALA A 30 2.57 2.23 7.27
CA ALA A 30 1.93 0.93 7.06
C ALA A 30 0.40 0.96 7.26
N PHE A 31 -0.15 2.01 7.85
CA PHE A 31 -1.61 2.16 8.01
C PHE A 31 -2.29 2.88 6.83
N ILE A 32 -1.51 3.43 5.89
CA ILE A 32 -2.05 4.05 4.67
C ILE A 32 -2.90 3.03 3.87
N PRO A 33 -2.43 1.81 3.54
CA PRO A 33 -3.25 0.84 2.82
C PRO A 33 -4.51 0.40 3.58
N LEU A 34 -4.50 0.46 4.91
CA LEU A 34 -5.69 0.18 5.70
C LEU A 34 -6.78 1.23 5.46
N VAL A 35 -6.39 2.51 5.35
CA VAL A 35 -7.31 3.62 5.04
C VAL A 35 -7.75 3.59 3.58
N GLU A 36 -6.86 3.28 2.65
CA GLU A 36 -7.09 3.33 1.21
C GLU A 36 -7.95 2.17 0.68
N SER A 37 -7.62 0.95 1.10
CA SER A 37 -8.22 -0.25 0.51
C SER A 37 -8.68 -1.29 1.53
N SER A 38 -8.50 -1.03 2.83
CA SER A 38 -8.64 -2.05 3.88
C SER A 38 -7.77 -3.28 3.60
N TYR A 39 -6.56 -3.06 3.08
CA TYR A 39 -5.61 -4.10 2.69
C TYR A 39 -6.15 -5.07 1.62
N ARG A 40 -6.98 -4.58 0.69
CA ARG A 40 -7.48 -5.37 -0.45
C ARG A 40 -6.67 -5.09 -1.72
N PRO A 41 -5.84 -6.03 -2.19
CA PRO A 41 -5.01 -5.81 -3.37
C PRO A 41 -5.81 -5.58 -4.65
N ASN A 42 -7.05 -6.11 -4.72
CA ASN A 42 -7.96 -5.97 -5.85
C ASN A 42 -8.89 -4.75 -5.78
N ALA A 43 -8.71 -3.86 -4.81
CA ALA A 43 -9.55 -2.67 -4.65
C ALA A 43 -9.45 -1.76 -5.88
N SER A 44 -10.58 -1.17 -6.27
CA SER A 44 -10.66 -0.25 -7.41
C SER A 44 -11.70 0.82 -7.16
N ASN A 45 -11.31 2.08 -7.33
CA ASN A 45 -12.20 3.21 -7.32
C ASN A 45 -12.42 3.66 -8.78
N ARG A 46 -13.45 3.08 -9.43
CA ARG A 46 -13.82 3.33 -10.83
C ARG A 46 -12.65 3.23 -11.82
N GLY A 47 -11.63 2.41 -11.50
CA GLY A 47 -10.45 2.20 -12.33
C GLY A 47 -9.39 3.31 -12.28
N THR A 48 -9.64 4.44 -11.63
CA THR A 48 -8.70 5.56 -11.57
C THR A 48 -7.62 5.37 -10.51
N HIS A 49 -8.03 4.98 -9.31
CA HIS A 49 -7.15 4.65 -8.20
C HIS A 49 -7.40 3.18 -7.83
N VAL A 50 -6.36 2.39 -7.84
CA VAL A 50 -6.51 0.94 -7.73
C VAL A 50 -5.42 0.30 -6.87
N GLY A 51 -5.68 -0.94 -6.46
CA GLY A 51 -4.76 -1.78 -5.70
C GLY A 51 -4.70 -1.41 -4.23
N LEU A 52 -3.73 -2.01 -3.58
CA LEU A 52 -3.49 -1.87 -2.14
C LEU A 52 -3.35 -0.41 -1.69
N TRP A 53 -2.59 0.37 -2.45
CA TRP A 53 -2.18 1.74 -2.17
C TRP A 53 -3.05 2.81 -2.83
N GLN A 54 -4.06 2.43 -3.61
CA GLN A 54 -4.94 3.32 -4.37
C GLN A 54 -4.16 4.38 -5.17
N MET A 55 -3.13 3.96 -5.90
CA MET A 55 -2.32 4.87 -6.72
C MET A 55 -3.01 5.21 -8.03
N GLY A 56 -2.91 6.48 -8.45
CA GLY A 56 -3.25 6.90 -9.80
C GLY A 56 -2.21 6.41 -10.82
N GLU A 57 -2.61 6.20 -12.08
CA GLU A 57 -1.73 5.62 -13.11
C GLU A 57 -0.48 6.47 -13.38
N ALA A 58 -0.62 7.79 -13.48
CA ALA A 58 0.52 8.67 -13.73
C ALA A 58 1.55 8.58 -12.60
N THR A 59 1.10 8.68 -11.34
CA THR A 59 1.97 8.54 -10.17
C THR A 59 2.64 7.18 -10.14
N ALA A 60 1.90 6.11 -10.39
CA ALA A 60 2.42 4.75 -10.43
C ALA A 60 3.59 4.62 -11.42
N LYS A 61 3.38 5.07 -12.65
CA LYS A 61 4.43 5.07 -13.71
C LYS A 61 5.65 5.89 -13.31
N THR A 62 5.45 7.08 -12.76
CA THR A 62 6.56 7.95 -12.32
C THR A 62 7.42 7.28 -11.24
N PHE A 63 6.82 6.50 -10.35
CA PHE A 63 7.52 5.86 -9.24
C PHE A 63 7.82 4.37 -9.46
N GLY A 64 7.95 3.96 -10.74
CA GLY A 64 8.48 2.66 -11.12
C GLY A 64 7.47 1.50 -11.11
N VAL A 65 6.16 1.80 -10.99
CA VAL A 65 5.12 0.78 -11.09
C VAL A 65 4.63 0.71 -12.54
N PRO A 66 4.91 -0.37 -13.27
CA PRO A 66 4.53 -0.48 -14.67
C PRO A 66 3.01 -0.60 -14.82
N VAL A 67 2.44 0.24 -15.68
CA VAL A 67 1.04 0.15 -16.10
C VAL A 67 1.00 0.15 -17.61
N THR A 68 0.61 -0.99 -18.18
CA THR A 68 0.53 -1.22 -19.62
C THR A 68 -0.88 -1.69 -20.00
N ARG A 69 -1.13 -1.92 -21.28
CA ARG A 69 -2.40 -2.47 -21.77
C ARG A 69 -2.69 -3.87 -21.20
N VAL A 70 -1.65 -4.66 -20.95
CA VAL A 70 -1.76 -6.07 -20.55
C VAL A 70 -1.36 -6.33 -19.09
N PHE A 71 -0.74 -5.36 -18.41
CA PHE A 71 -0.27 -5.51 -17.04
C PHE A 71 -0.46 -4.20 -16.27
N ASP A 72 -1.08 -4.28 -15.11
CA ASP A 72 -1.24 -3.16 -14.19
C ASP A 72 -0.59 -3.50 -12.84
N GLY A 73 0.63 -3.03 -12.66
CA GLY A 73 1.45 -3.27 -11.46
C GLY A 73 0.89 -2.64 -10.18
N ARG A 74 -0.13 -1.77 -10.28
CA ARG A 74 -0.79 -1.21 -9.10
C ARG A 74 -1.57 -2.25 -8.30
N TYR A 75 -1.94 -3.35 -8.94
CA TYR A 75 -2.56 -4.51 -8.30
C TYR A 75 -1.54 -5.53 -7.75
N ASP A 76 -0.27 -5.40 -8.11
CA ASP A 76 0.81 -6.22 -7.61
C ASP A 76 1.26 -5.71 -6.23
N ILE A 77 1.25 -6.56 -5.20
CA ILE A 77 1.52 -6.19 -3.82
C ILE A 77 2.94 -5.65 -3.67
N GLU A 78 3.93 -6.34 -4.25
CA GLU A 78 5.35 -5.97 -4.16
C GLU A 78 5.61 -4.66 -4.91
N ARG A 79 5.24 -4.61 -6.19
CA ARG A 79 5.51 -3.45 -7.06
C ARG A 79 4.78 -2.20 -6.58
N SER A 80 3.51 -2.33 -6.20
CA SER A 80 2.76 -1.17 -5.70
C SER A 80 3.28 -0.69 -4.36
N THR A 81 3.75 -1.57 -3.49
CA THR A 81 4.37 -1.17 -2.21
C THR A 81 5.68 -0.44 -2.46
N GLN A 82 6.56 -0.97 -3.32
CA GLN A 82 7.81 -0.28 -3.67
C GLN A 82 7.54 1.11 -4.26
N GLY A 83 6.63 1.21 -5.22
CA GLY A 83 6.27 2.48 -5.85
C GLY A 83 5.64 3.49 -4.89
N ALA A 84 4.75 3.03 -4.01
CA ALA A 84 4.12 3.91 -3.01
C ALA A 84 5.14 4.44 -1.98
N LEU A 85 6.05 3.59 -1.52
CA LEU A 85 7.11 4.02 -0.59
C LEU A 85 8.12 4.96 -1.28
N ASN A 86 8.47 4.73 -2.55
CA ASN A 86 9.28 5.67 -3.34
C ASN A 86 8.58 7.03 -3.46
N TYR A 87 7.26 7.04 -3.71
CA TYR A 87 6.49 8.28 -3.78
C TYR A 87 6.42 9.00 -2.44
N LEU A 88 6.21 8.28 -1.34
CA LEU A 88 6.20 8.86 0.00
C LEU A 88 7.56 9.45 0.39
N GLU A 89 8.66 8.78 0.04
CA GLU A 89 10.02 9.28 0.24
C GLU A 89 10.29 10.55 -0.58
N TYR A 90 9.89 10.56 -1.85
CA TYR A 90 9.94 11.76 -2.67
C TYR A 90 9.16 12.92 -2.03
N LEU A 91 7.93 12.67 -1.58
CA LEU A 91 7.11 13.70 -0.92
C LEU A 91 7.75 14.18 0.38
N HIS A 92 8.30 13.28 1.20
CA HIS A 92 9.01 13.64 2.42
C HIS A 92 10.17 14.60 2.12
N ASN A 93 11.01 14.28 1.15
CA ASN A 93 12.10 15.15 0.72
C ASN A 93 11.58 16.47 0.12
N ARG A 94 10.48 16.43 -0.60
CA ARG A 94 9.84 17.61 -1.22
C ARG A 94 9.25 18.59 -0.21
N PHE A 95 8.91 18.10 0.98
CA PHE A 95 8.38 18.89 2.10
C PHE A 95 9.39 19.00 3.27
N ASP A 96 10.69 19.08 2.95
CA ASP A 96 11.77 19.35 3.90
C ASP A 96 11.77 18.42 5.13
N GLY A 97 11.39 17.17 4.95
CA GLY A 97 11.37 16.15 6.00
C GLY A 97 10.06 16.11 6.83
N ASP A 98 9.02 16.84 6.44
CA ASP A 98 7.73 16.80 7.15
C ASP A 98 6.85 15.64 6.63
N TRP A 99 6.77 14.58 7.43
CA TRP A 99 5.93 13.40 7.11
C TRP A 99 4.43 13.71 7.11
N LEU A 100 3.94 14.68 7.90
CA LEU A 100 2.51 15.01 7.89
C LEU A 100 2.14 15.70 6.58
N LEU A 101 2.98 16.60 6.09
CA LEU A 101 2.81 17.23 4.77
C LEU A 101 2.97 16.20 3.64
N ALA A 102 3.91 15.25 3.76
CA ALA A 102 4.07 14.18 2.79
C ALA A 102 2.82 13.28 2.70
N ILE A 103 2.26 12.85 3.83
CA ILE A 103 1.02 12.05 3.87
C ILE A 103 -0.17 12.87 3.34
N ALA A 104 -0.25 14.17 3.66
CA ALA A 104 -1.28 15.05 3.12
C ALA A 104 -1.18 15.16 1.60
N ALA A 105 0.04 15.26 1.06
CA ALA A 105 0.30 15.34 -0.37
C ALA A 105 0.04 14.00 -1.09
N TYR A 106 0.31 12.87 -0.45
CA TYR A 106 -0.09 11.56 -0.96
C TYR A 106 -1.61 11.49 -1.21
N ASN A 107 -2.40 11.95 -0.24
CA ASN A 107 -3.87 11.92 -0.32
C ASN A 107 -4.45 13.02 -1.24
N ALA A 108 -3.97 14.26 -1.12
CA ALA A 108 -4.57 15.43 -1.79
C ALA A 108 -3.88 15.83 -3.10
N GLY A 109 -2.69 15.30 -3.35
CA GLY A 109 -1.78 15.72 -4.41
C GLY A 109 -0.84 16.85 -3.98
N GLU A 110 0.45 16.72 -4.32
CA GLU A 110 1.54 17.64 -4.01
C GLU A 110 1.20 19.11 -4.30
N GLY A 111 0.73 19.38 -5.51
CA GLY A 111 0.44 20.75 -5.93
C GLY A 111 -0.65 21.46 -5.09
N ARG A 112 -1.57 20.69 -4.49
CA ARG A 112 -2.59 21.26 -3.60
C ARG A 112 -1.99 21.68 -2.27
N VAL A 113 -1.14 20.84 -1.68
CA VAL A 113 -0.46 21.15 -0.42
C VAL A 113 0.46 22.35 -0.60
N LEU A 114 1.28 22.38 -1.65
CA LEU A 114 2.17 23.50 -1.97
C LEU A 114 1.40 24.83 -2.16
N ARG A 115 0.25 24.80 -2.81
CA ARG A 115 -0.59 26.02 -2.95
C ARG A 115 -1.15 26.50 -1.61
N ALA A 116 -1.51 25.56 -0.73
CA ALA A 116 -1.98 25.92 0.62
C ALA A 116 -0.85 26.54 1.46
N MET A 117 0.34 25.96 1.42
CA MET A 117 1.54 26.52 2.09
C MET A 117 1.84 27.93 1.60
N LYS A 118 1.96 28.13 0.29
CA LYS A 118 2.22 29.47 -0.30
C LYS A 118 1.17 30.50 0.06
N ARG A 119 -0.09 30.10 0.23
CA ARG A 119 -1.14 31.01 0.71
C ARG A 119 -0.89 31.41 2.15
N ASN A 120 -0.62 30.46 3.04
CA ASN A 120 -0.32 30.73 4.43
C ASN A 120 0.93 31.59 4.60
N GLU A 121 2.01 31.36 3.82
CA GLU A 121 3.22 32.20 3.81
C GLU A 121 2.91 33.66 3.52
N ARG A 122 2.09 33.93 2.47
CA ARG A 122 1.68 35.33 2.12
C ARG A 122 0.83 36.01 3.22
N GLU A 123 0.12 35.20 4.00
CA GLU A 123 -0.72 35.63 5.10
C GLU A 123 0.02 35.68 6.45
N GLY A 124 1.33 35.39 6.47
CA GLY A 124 2.13 35.32 7.70
C GLY A 124 1.71 34.18 8.65
N LYS A 125 1.04 33.15 8.15
CA LYS A 125 0.57 31.99 8.90
C LYS A 125 1.57 30.83 8.83
N LYS A 126 1.48 29.92 9.81
CA LYS A 126 2.26 28.68 9.81
C LYS A 126 1.93 27.78 8.60
N THR A 127 2.92 27.04 8.12
CA THR A 127 2.82 26.16 6.95
C THR A 127 2.81 24.68 7.31
N ASP A 128 2.77 24.33 8.61
CA ASP A 128 2.58 22.96 9.05
C ASP A 128 1.20 22.42 8.66
N PHE A 129 1.06 21.09 8.61
CA PHE A 129 -0.18 20.43 8.19
C PHE A 129 -1.43 20.96 8.93
N TRP A 130 -1.33 21.18 10.25
CA TRP A 130 -2.46 21.56 11.09
C TRP A 130 -2.97 22.98 10.80
N SER A 131 -2.08 23.83 10.28
CA SER A 131 -2.38 25.22 9.93
C SER A 131 -2.89 25.39 8.51
N LEU A 132 -2.78 24.35 7.64
CA LEU A 132 -3.19 24.43 6.25
C LEU A 132 -4.70 24.26 6.07
N SER A 133 -5.30 25.10 5.24
CA SER A 133 -6.66 24.91 4.74
C SER A 133 -6.67 23.91 3.58
N LEU A 134 -6.88 22.64 3.91
CA LEU A 134 -6.98 21.51 2.98
C LEU A 134 -8.42 20.97 2.92
N PRO A 135 -8.77 20.14 1.92
CA PRO A 135 -10.08 19.48 1.88
C PRO A 135 -10.36 18.69 3.17
N ARG A 136 -11.61 18.65 3.61
CA ARG A 136 -12.02 17.93 4.83
C ARG A 136 -11.59 16.47 4.85
N ILE A 137 -11.61 15.80 3.68
CA ILE A 137 -11.12 14.42 3.54
C ILE A 137 -9.65 14.34 3.92
N THR A 138 -8.81 15.25 3.43
CA THR A 138 -7.38 15.27 3.73
C THR A 138 -7.11 15.66 5.17
N GLN A 139 -7.87 16.62 5.73
CA GLN A 139 -7.77 17.00 7.14
C GLN A 139 -8.10 15.84 8.08
N ALA A 140 -9.03 14.95 7.71
CA ALA A 140 -9.38 13.76 8.47
C ALA A 140 -8.46 12.56 8.23
N TYR A 141 -7.73 12.56 7.11
CA TYR A 141 -6.92 11.41 6.67
C TYR A 141 -5.76 11.12 7.62
N ILE A 142 -4.97 12.14 7.95
CA ILE A 142 -3.80 12.00 8.82
C ILE A 142 -4.20 11.61 10.24
N PRO A 143 -5.15 12.28 10.92
CA PRO A 143 -5.66 11.81 12.21
C PRO A 143 -6.12 10.36 12.19
N LYS A 144 -6.75 9.90 11.09
CA LYS A 144 -7.19 8.52 10.94
C LYS A 144 -6.00 7.55 10.88
N VAL A 145 -4.96 7.85 10.09
CA VAL A 145 -3.74 7.05 10.00
C VAL A 145 -3.07 6.95 11.38
N LEU A 146 -2.89 8.08 12.06
CA LEU A 146 -2.27 8.14 13.38
C LEU A 146 -3.08 7.39 14.46
N ALA A 147 -4.42 7.55 14.45
CA ALA A 147 -5.30 6.83 15.37
C ALA A 147 -5.21 5.31 15.18
N LEU A 148 -5.18 4.84 13.93
CA LEU A 148 -5.03 3.42 13.62
C LEU A 148 -3.67 2.88 14.12
N SER A 149 -2.58 3.62 13.90
CA SER A 149 -1.26 3.26 14.44
C SER A 149 -1.29 3.19 15.97
N ARG A 150 -1.89 4.18 16.63
CA ARG A 150 -1.99 4.21 18.09
C ARG A 150 -2.78 3.02 18.65
N LEU A 151 -3.94 2.73 18.07
CA LEU A 151 -4.76 1.58 18.46
C LEU A 151 -4.01 0.25 18.27
N ALA A 152 -3.26 0.10 17.17
CA ALA A 152 -2.45 -1.10 16.94
C ALA A 152 -1.34 -1.28 17.99
N GLN A 153 -0.72 -0.19 18.43
CA GLN A 153 0.27 -0.21 19.51
C GLN A 153 -0.37 -0.64 20.84
N GLU A 154 -1.58 -0.15 21.12
CA GLU A 154 -2.32 -0.52 22.33
C GLU A 154 -2.75 -1.99 22.33
N GLU A 155 -3.29 -2.51 21.21
CA GLU A 155 -3.59 -3.94 21.05
C GLU A 155 -2.33 -4.81 21.27
N SER A 156 -1.17 -4.36 20.78
CA SER A 156 0.10 -5.07 21.02
C SER A 156 0.51 -5.09 22.50
N ARG A 157 0.26 -4.01 23.24
CA ARG A 157 0.54 -3.92 24.70
C ARG A 157 -0.38 -4.82 25.53
N LEU A 158 -1.65 -4.98 25.10
CA LEU A 158 -2.64 -5.84 25.76
C LEU A 158 -2.37 -7.33 25.57
N LYS A 159 -1.21 -7.72 25.00
CA LYS A 159 -0.81 -9.12 24.76
C LYS A 159 -1.89 -9.91 24.00
N VAL A 160 -2.64 -9.24 23.12
CA VAL A 160 -3.46 -9.96 22.14
C VAL A 160 -2.53 -10.94 21.41
N PRO A 161 -2.85 -12.26 21.39
CA PRO A 161 -1.96 -13.25 20.82
C PRO A 161 -1.55 -12.82 19.41
N ARG A 162 -0.26 -12.55 19.20
CA ARG A 162 0.26 -12.35 17.86
C ARG A 162 0.02 -13.66 17.12
N ARG A 163 -0.94 -13.66 16.19
CA ARG A 163 -1.08 -14.79 15.28
C ARG A 163 0.26 -14.97 14.61
N ASN A 164 0.74 -16.20 14.58
CA ASN A 164 1.96 -16.54 13.84
C ASN A 164 1.61 -16.38 12.36
N VAL A 165 1.86 -15.17 11.82
CA VAL A 165 1.40 -14.81 10.48
C VAL A 165 2.47 -15.28 9.49
N SER A 166 2.04 -16.04 8.50
CA SER A 166 2.90 -16.54 7.43
C SER A 166 3.58 -15.37 6.70
N LYS A 167 4.80 -15.61 6.20
CA LYS A 167 5.48 -14.62 5.35
C LYS A 167 4.94 -14.70 3.92
N LEU A 168 4.96 -13.57 3.22
CA LEU A 168 4.80 -13.56 1.76
C LEU A 168 6.10 -14.01 1.12
N VAL A 169 6.00 -14.95 0.21
CA VAL A 169 7.11 -15.43 -0.60
C VAL A 169 6.80 -15.25 -2.08
N LYS A 170 7.84 -15.01 -2.84
CA LYS A 170 7.79 -14.84 -4.29
C LYS A 170 8.24 -16.13 -4.95
N ILE A 171 7.42 -16.63 -5.86
CA ILE A 171 7.76 -17.79 -6.71
C ILE A 171 7.98 -17.27 -8.12
N GLU A 172 9.16 -17.53 -8.67
CA GLU A 172 9.49 -17.25 -10.05
C GLU A 172 9.48 -18.55 -10.85
N VAL A 173 8.76 -18.55 -11.98
CA VAL A 173 8.75 -19.69 -12.88
C VAL A 173 9.69 -19.44 -14.05
N LEU A 174 10.47 -20.48 -14.40
CA LEU A 174 11.50 -20.39 -15.45
C LEU A 174 10.93 -20.04 -16.82
N LYS A 175 9.71 -20.47 -17.11
CA LYS A 175 9.01 -20.17 -18.35
C LYS A 175 7.61 -19.62 -18.03
N PRO A 176 7.11 -18.65 -18.83
CA PRO A 176 5.72 -18.20 -18.68
C PRO A 176 4.78 -19.40 -18.73
N THR A 177 3.91 -19.54 -17.76
CA THR A 177 2.98 -20.66 -17.66
C THR A 177 1.59 -20.19 -17.25
N GLN A 178 0.62 -21.09 -17.32
CA GLN A 178 -0.72 -20.80 -16.85
C GLN A 178 -0.78 -20.80 -15.33
N LEU A 179 -1.57 -19.89 -14.75
CA LEU A 179 -1.77 -19.84 -13.30
C LEU A 179 -2.26 -21.17 -12.74
N SER A 180 -3.13 -21.88 -13.46
CA SER A 180 -3.64 -23.19 -13.09
C SER A 180 -2.53 -24.26 -12.97
N ALA A 181 -1.50 -24.18 -13.80
CA ALA A 181 -0.35 -25.11 -13.70
C ALA A 181 0.46 -24.87 -12.43
N ILE A 182 0.69 -23.59 -12.05
CA ILE A 182 1.36 -23.23 -10.78
C ILE A 182 0.51 -23.68 -9.59
N VAL A 183 -0.80 -23.44 -9.64
CA VAL A 183 -1.74 -23.90 -8.60
C VAL A 183 -1.62 -25.40 -8.36
N SER A 184 -1.58 -26.17 -9.45
CA SER A 184 -1.49 -27.64 -9.41
C SER A 184 -0.13 -28.11 -8.87
N GLU A 185 0.96 -27.51 -9.35
CA GLU A 185 2.33 -27.87 -8.97
C GLU A 185 2.61 -27.64 -7.48
N PHE A 186 2.15 -26.52 -6.95
CA PHE A 186 2.37 -26.16 -5.54
C PHE A 186 1.18 -26.49 -4.64
N SER A 187 0.15 -27.18 -5.14
CA SER A 187 -1.06 -27.55 -4.39
C SER A 187 -1.72 -26.35 -3.66
N ILE A 188 -1.69 -25.16 -4.28
CA ILE A 188 -2.18 -23.92 -3.69
C ILE A 188 -3.69 -23.79 -3.95
N GLU A 189 -4.46 -23.34 -2.96
CA GLU A 189 -5.88 -23.02 -3.16
C GLU A 189 -6.04 -21.84 -4.11
N GLN A 190 -6.79 -22.03 -5.20
CA GLN A 190 -6.97 -21.02 -6.25
C GLN A 190 -7.53 -19.66 -5.75
N PRO A 191 -8.51 -19.60 -4.86
CA PRO A 191 -8.99 -18.33 -4.31
C PRO A 191 -7.89 -17.52 -3.61
N SER A 192 -6.99 -18.19 -2.87
CA SER A 192 -5.86 -17.55 -2.19
C SER A 192 -4.87 -16.96 -3.19
N ILE A 193 -4.54 -17.65 -4.26
CA ILE A 193 -3.66 -17.13 -5.32
C ILE A 193 -4.26 -15.89 -5.96
N GLU A 194 -5.55 -15.93 -6.31
CA GLU A 194 -6.22 -14.79 -6.95
C GLU A 194 -6.30 -13.56 -6.04
N PHE A 195 -6.41 -13.75 -4.73
CA PHE A 195 -6.39 -12.66 -3.77
C PHE A 195 -5.04 -11.95 -3.72
N TYR A 196 -3.94 -12.72 -3.67
CA TYR A 196 -2.59 -12.15 -3.61
C TYR A 196 -2.08 -11.66 -4.97
N ASN A 197 -2.65 -12.17 -6.07
CA ASN A 197 -2.20 -11.89 -7.44
C ASN A 197 -3.36 -11.45 -8.36
N PRO A 198 -4.08 -10.38 -8.04
CA PRO A 198 -5.27 -9.99 -8.78
C PRO A 198 -5.01 -9.57 -10.24
N ASN A 199 -3.76 -9.28 -10.60
CA ASN A 199 -3.36 -8.99 -11.98
C ASN A 199 -3.64 -10.15 -12.93
N TYR A 200 -3.49 -11.38 -12.44
CA TYR A 200 -3.59 -12.58 -13.28
C TYR A 200 -5.04 -12.97 -13.67
N LYS A 201 -6.06 -12.33 -13.09
CA LYS A 201 -7.44 -12.47 -13.58
C LYS A 201 -7.62 -12.02 -15.04
N ARG A 202 -6.77 -11.09 -15.48
CA ARG A 202 -6.82 -10.52 -16.84
C ARG A 202 -5.91 -11.23 -17.85
N HIS A 203 -4.84 -11.90 -17.38
CA HIS A 203 -3.79 -12.49 -18.23
C HIS A 203 -3.33 -13.84 -17.67
N LYS A 204 -4.22 -14.84 -17.70
CA LYS A 204 -3.98 -16.17 -17.09
C LYS A 204 -2.87 -16.99 -17.75
N ASP A 205 -2.42 -16.60 -18.93
CA ASP A 205 -1.65 -17.50 -19.81
C ASP A 205 -0.12 -17.27 -19.77
N HIS A 206 0.37 -16.23 -19.10
CA HIS A 206 1.78 -15.85 -19.13
C HIS A 206 2.28 -15.39 -17.77
N VAL A 207 2.03 -16.18 -16.74
CA VAL A 207 2.49 -15.89 -15.37
C VAL A 207 3.98 -16.21 -15.26
N ARG A 208 4.77 -15.26 -14.81
CA ARG A 208 6.21 -15.44 -14.52
C ARG A 208 6.52 -15.42 -13.03
N THR A 209 5.71 -14.75 -12.28
CA THR A 209 5.95 -14.50 -10.85
C THR A 209 4.62 -14.49 -10.12
N ILE A 210 4.52 -15.19 -9.01
CA ILE A 210 3.39 -15.12 -8.09
C ILE A 210 3.87 -14.80 -6.68
N ILE A 211 3.02 -14.19 -5.89
CA ILE A 211 3.23 -13.95 -4.47
C ILE A 211 2.20 -14.76 -3.69
N VAL A 212 2.67 -15.52 -2.71
CA VAL A 212 1.81 -16.35 -1.86
C VAL A 212 2.34 -16.39 -0.43
N PRO A 213 1.50 -16.62 0.58
CA PRO A 213 1.97 -16.97 1.91
C PRO A 213 2.76 -18.28 1.92
N GLU A 214 3.88 -18.30 2.63
CA GLU A 214 4.76 -19.47 2.76
C GLU A 214 4.01 -20.73 3.21
N LYS A 215 2.97 -20.59 4.06
CA LYS A 215 2.13 -21.70 4.52
C LYS A 215 1.42 -22.48 3.41
N TYR A 216 1.29 -21.91 2.22
CA TYR A 216 0.69 -22.55 1.06
C TYR A 216 1.72 -23.29 0.17
N LEU A 217 3.00 -23.22 0.51
CA LEU A 217 4.04 -24.01 -0.13
C LEU A 217 4.16 -25.35 0.59
N LYS A 218 3.98 -26.44 -0.14
CA LYS A 218 4.19 -27.79 0.36
C LYS A 218 5.52 -28.35 -0.11
#